data_ab8232efbae090d5c34eadd295346674
#
_entry.id   ab8232efbae090d5c34eadd295346674
#
_cell.length_a   1.000
_cell.length_b   1.000
_cell.length_c   1.000
_cell.angle_alpha   90.00
_cell.angle_beta   90.00
_cell.angle_gamma   90.00
#
_symmetry.space_group_name_H-M   'P 1'
#
loop_
_entity.id
_entity.type
_entity.pdbx_description
1 polymer ?
#
loop_
_entity_poly.entity_id
_entity_poly.type
_entity_poly.pdbx_seq_one_letter_code
_entity_poly.pdbx_strand_id
1 'polypeptide(L)'
;STGQFSFGSWFSCQYENQDPNENCPVDKLQPYIDDALDLIEFANGSATSEWGKIRADMGHPAPFNLKLIAIGNEQWGPLYPERLELFVKAIRAKYPEIKIIGSSGPQSEGEDFDYLWPEMRRLKVDLVDEHFYRSPEWFLNGAKRYDSYDRQGPKVFAGEYACHSVNRENSFLTALCEAAF
;
A
#
# COMPACT_ATOMS: atom_id res chain seq x y z
N SER A 1 11.56 -2.42 8.07
CA SER A 1 10.31 -1.79 8.50
C SER A 1 9.53 -1.31 7.30
N THR A 2 8.21 -1.35 7.40
CA THR A 2 7.27 -0.79 6.43
C THR A 2 6.62 0.44 7.05
N GLY A 3 6.52 1.51 6.30
CA GLY A 3 5.69 2.65 6.65
C GLY A 3 4.53 2.70 5.67
N GLN A 4 3.34 2.89 6.20
CA GLN A 4 2.15 3.13 5.39
C GLN A 4 1.82 4.60 5.44
N PHE A 5 1.62 5.18 4.28
CA PHE A 5 1.23 6.57 4.13
C PHE A 5 -0.08 6.62 3.35
N SER A 6 -1.12 7.11 3.99
CA SER A 6 -2.40 7.31 3.35
C SER A 6 -2.62 8.80 3.18
N PHE A 7 -2.70 9.22 1.92
CA PHE A 7 -2.98 10.60 1.69
C PHE A 7 -4.45 10.81 1.69
N GLY A 8 -4.82 11.14 2.78
CA GLY A 8 -6.03 11.65 2.95
C GLY A 8 -7.06 10.75 3.44
N SER A 9 -7.24 10.87 4.56
CA SER A 9 -8.13 10.09 5.32
C SER A 9 -9.52 10.48 5.36
N TRP A 10 -9.76 11.63 4.98
CA TRP A 10 -11.06 11.99 4.68
C TRP A 10 -11.51 11.19 3.50
N PHE A 11 -10.57 10.55 2.93
CA PHE A 11 -10.72 9.53 2.12
C PHE A 11 -11.08 8.35 2.68
N SER A 12 -11.96 8.45 3.34
CA SER A 12 -12.64 7.38 3.76
C SER A 12 -12.68 6.41 2.71
N CYS A 13 -12.20 5.56 3.05
CA CYS A 13 -13.08 4.48 3.23
C CYS A 13 -13.58 4.00 1.93
N GLN A 14 -12.95 3.14 1.54
CA GLN A 14 -13.30 1.81 1.14
C GLN A 14 -14.65 1.63 0.38
N TYR A 15 -15.64 2.38 0.70
CA TYR A 15 -17.00 2.14 0.24
C TYR A 15 -17.71 3.35 -0.33
N GLU A 16 -17.08 4.51 -0.25
CA GLU A 16 -17.74 5.73 -0.65
C GLU A 16 -16.98 6.39 -1.76
N ASN A 17 -17.59 6.32 -2.91
CA ASN A 17 -17.47 7.26 -3.97
C ASN A 17 -16.08 7.73 -4.39
N GLN A 18 -15.77 7.35 -5.56
CA GLN A 18 -14.86 8.11 -6.43
C GLN A 18 -15.41 9.52 -6.72
N ASP A 19 -16.03 10.17 -5.73
CA ASP A 19 -16.42 11.58 -5.89
C ASP A 19 -15.14 12.40 -6.00
N PRO A 20 -14.89 13.06 -7.13
CA PRO A 20 -13.72 13.92 -7.30
C PRO A 20 -13.63 15.05 -6.25
N ASN A 21 -14.75 15.38 -5.61
CA ASN A 21 -14.78 16.42 -4.57
C ASN A 21 -14.30 15.92 -3.22
N GLU A 22 -14.27 14.61 -2.99
CA GLU A 22 -13.76 13.98 -1.78
C GLU A 22 -12.28 13.64 -1.86
N ASN A 23 -11.72 13.62 -3.06
CA ASN A 23 -10.31 13.38 -3.28
C ASN A 23 -9.55 14.70 -3.36
N CYS A 24 -8.35 14.73 -2.79
CA CYS A 24 -7.49 15.90 -2.93
C CYS A 24 -7.25 16.20 -4.41
N PRO A 25 -7.55 17.39 -4.91
CA PRO A 25 -7.23 17.79 -6.27
C PRO A 25 -5.75 17.64 -6.57
N VAL A 26 -5.42 17.21 -7.79
CA VAL A 26 -4.03 16.94 -8.19
C VAL A 26 -3.11 18.15 -8.01
N ASP A 27 -3.62 19.35 -8.28
CA ASP A 27 -2.89 20.62 -8.08
C ASP A 27 -2.66 21.00 -6.61
N LYS A 28 -3.28 20.27 -5.67
CA LYS A 28 -3.13 20.46 -4.23
C LYS A 28 -2.42 19.30 -3.53
N LEU A 29 -1.88 18.35 -4.28
CA LEU A 29 -1.21 17.18 -3.72
C LEU A 29 0.19 17.45 -3.18
N GLN A 30 0.83 18.56 -3.55
CA GLN A 30 2.22 18.82 -3.20
C GLN A 30 2.50 18.71 -1.68
N PRO A 31 1.68 19.29 -0.77
CA PRO A 31 1.93 19.15 0.66
C PRO A 31 1.96 17.69 1.15
N TYR A 32 1.10 16.83 0.61
CA TYR A 32 1.07 15.41 0.97
C TYR A 32 2.26 14.63 0.41
N ILE A 33 2.75 15.04 -0.76
CA ILE A 33 3.99 14.49 -1.33
C ILE A 33 5.17 14.89 -0.44
N ASP A 34 5.21 16.14 0.00
CA ASP A 34 6.26 16.64 0.91
C ASP A 34 6.21 15.88 2.24
N ASP A 35 5.03 15.66 2.82
CA ASP A 35 4.85 14.85 4.04
C ASP A 35 5.39 13.41 3.86
N ALA A 36 5.17 12.80 2.71
CA ALA A 36 5.72 11.46 2.43
C ALA A 36 7.25 11.46 2.34
N LEU A 37 7.84 12.50 1.75
CA LEU A 37 9.29 12.67 1.69
C LEU A 37 9.87 12.95 3.07
N ASP A 38 9.21 13.75 3.88
CA ASP A 38 9.57 14.10 5.24
C ASP A 38 9.49 12.87 6.17
N LEU A 39 8.49 12.01 5.99
CA LEU A 39 8.42 10.72 6.69
C LEU A 39 9.65 9.85 6.40
N ILE A 40 10.08 9.79 5.14
CA ILE A 40 11.29 9.03 4.78
C ILE A 40 12.53 9.67 5.43
N GLU A 41 12.63 10.99 5.41
CA GLU A 41 13.73 11.70 6.07
C GLU A 41 13.69 11.52 7.59
N PHE A 42 12.53 11.60 8.21
CA PHE A 42 12.36 11.30 9.62
C PHE A 42 12.87 9.90 9.95
N ALA A 43 12.49 8.90 9.16
CA ALA A 43 12.90 7.52 9.41
C ALA A 43 14.39 7.26 9.15
N ASN A 44 14.94 7.83 8.09
CA ASN A 44 16.26 7.46 7.58
C ASN A 44 17.30 8.58 7.57
N GLY A 45 16.89 9.83 7.69
CA GLY A 45 17.77 10.98 7.66
C GLY A 45 18.81 10.98 8.79
N SER A 46 19.90 11.70 8.58
CA SER A 46 20.92 11.85 9.62
C SER A 46 20.35 12.59 10.85
N ALA A 47 20.96 12.40 12.01
CA ALA A 47 20.57 13.13 13.24
C ALA A 47 20.78 14.67 13.14
N THR A 48 21.34 15.14 12.05
CA THR A 48 21.56 16.58 11.78
C THR A 48 20.68 17.13 10.67
N SER A 49 19.92 16.28 9.97
CA SER A 49 18.93 16.72 9.00
C SER A 49 17.68 17.23 9.72
N GLU A 50 16.80 17.93 9.02
CA GLU A 50 15.63 18.57 9.63
C GLU A 50 14.77 17.55 10.39
N TRP A 51 14.25 16.55 9.71
CA TRP A 51 13.38 15.54 10.30
C TRP A 51 14.14 14.46 11.07
N GLY A 52 15.36 14.11 10.65
CA GLY A 52 16.21 13.18 11.37
C GLY A 52 16.64 13.71 12.74
N LYS A 53 16.77 15.04 12.88
CA LYS A 53 17.02 15.68 14.18
C LYS A 53 15.84 15.48 15.13
N ILE A 54 14.62 15.66 14.66
CA ILE A 54 13.40 15.43 15.47
C ILE A 54 13.38 14.00 16.00
N ARG A 55 13.64 13.01 15.14
CA ARG A 55 13.78 11.61 15.56
C ARG A 55 14.85 11.44 16.65
N ALA A 56 16.01 12.07 16.46
CA ALA A 56 17.11 11.97 17.44
C ALA A 56 16.73 12.60 18.77
N ASP A 57 16.08 13.76 18.77
CA ASP A 57 15.60 14.46 19.96
C ASP A 57 14.53 13.64 20.72
N MET A 58 13.77 12.78 19.99
CA MET A 58 12.83 11.80 20.58
C MET A 58 13.52 10.57 21.20
N GLY A 59 14.84 10.52 21.22
CA GLY A 59 15.62 9.42 21.80
C GLY A 59 16.06 8.35 20.79
N HIS A 60 15.87 8.57 19.50
CA HIS A 60 16.22 7.63 18.43
C HIS A 60 17.24 8.21 17.45
N PRO A 61 18.53 8.38 17.85
CA PRO A 61 19.54 9.02 17.00
C PRO A 61 19.90 8.18 15.76
N ALA A 62 19.78 6.85 15.84
CA ALA A 62 20.05 5.98 14.72
C ALA A 62 18.85 5.92 13.75
N PRO A 63 19.08 5.86 12.42
CA PRO A 63 18.03 5.65 11.44
C PRO A 63 17.23 4.35 11.68
N PHE A 64 15.92 4.39 11.39
CA PHE A 64 15.08 3.21 11.48
C PHE A 64 15.26 2.25 10.31
N ASN A 65 15.98 2.66 9.28
CA ASN A 65 16.26 1.86 8.10
C ASN A 65 14.96 1.43 7.37
N LEU A 66 14.08 2.40 7.17
CA LEU A 66 12.87 2.22 6.35
C LEU A 66 13.27 1.79 4.94
N LYS A 67 12.64 0.76 4.42
CA LYS A 67 12.91 0.20 3.08
C LYS A 67 11.72 0.27 2.14
N LEU A 68 10.53 0.30 2.69
CA LEU A 68 9.29 0.26 1.93
C LEU A 68 8.34 1.32 2.45
N ILE A 69 7.61 1.94 1.52
CA ILE A 69 6.52 2.86 1.84
C ILE A 69 5.29 2.46 1.02
N ALA A 70 4.15 2.33 1.68
CA ALA A 70 2.88 2.13 1.01
C ALA A 70 2.20 3.49 0.79
N ILE A 71 1.72 3.72 -0.42
CA ILE A 71 1.02 4.96 -0.80
C ILE A 71 -0.44 4.62 -1.08
N GLY A 72 -1.30 5.01 -0.16
CA GLY A 72 -2.72 4.66 -0.15
C GLY A 72 -3.01 3.38 0.63
N ASN A 73 -4.27 3.20 0.99
CA ASN A 73 -4.81 2.01 1.62
C ASN A 73 -6.15 1.68 0.97
N GLU A 74 -6.27 0.51 0.36
CA GLU A 74 -7.48 0.08 -0.35
C GLU A 74 -8.00 1.10 -1.38
N GLN A 75 -7.12 1.92 -1.91
CA GLN A 75 -7.47 2.90 -2.94
C GLN A 75 -7.86 2.19 -4.22
N TRP A 76 -8.88 2.69 -4.89
CA TRP A 76 -9.46 2.09 -6.08
C TRP A 76 -9.89 3.15 -7.12
N GLY A 77 -10.26 2.69 -8.33
CA GLY A 77 -10.70 3.54 -9.43
C GLY A 77 -9.60 4.40 -10.07
N PRO A 78 -9.96 5.18 -11.10
CA PRO A 78 -8.98 5.88 -11.95
C PRO A 78 -8.27 7.05 -11.27
N LEU A 79 -8.85 7.63 -10.24
CA LEU A 79 -8.26 8.78 -9.54
C LEU A 79 -7.02 8.38 -8.72
N TYR A 80 -6.91 7.13 -8.33
CA TYR A 80 -5.78 6.66 -7.53
C TYR A 80 -4.46 6.59 -8.33
N PRO A 81 -4.37 5.89 -9.47
CA PRO A 81 -3.12 5.83 -10.24
C PRO A 81 -2.61 7.21 -10.69
N GLU A 82 -3.50 8.13 -11.00
CA GLU A 82 -3.15 9.51 -11.36
C GLU A 82 -2.36 10.20 -10.24
N ARG A 83 -2.81 10.04 -9.01
CA ARG A 83 -2.17 10.63 -7.83
C ARG A 83 -0.92 9.88 -7.43
N LEU A 84 -0.99 8.54 -7.41
CA LEU A 84 0.14 7.68 -7.10
C LEU A 84 1.34 7.98 -7.98
N GLU A 85 1.13 8.28 -9.26
CA GLU A 85 2.21 8.61 -10.20
C GLU A 85 3.07 9.78 -9.72
N LEU A 86 2.46 10.79 -9.11
CA LEU A 86 3.17 11.96 -8.60
C LEU A 86 4.03 11.60 -7.39
N PHE A 87 3.51 10.80 -6.47
CA PHE A 87 4.29 10.28 -5.34
C PHE A 87 5.45 9.40 -5.81
N VAL A 88 5.20 8.49 -6.75
CA VAL A 88 6.24 7.61 -7.32
C VAL A 88 7.37 8.44 -7.92
N LYS A 89 7.05 9.47 -8.70
CA LYS A 89 8.05 10.37 -9.29
C LYS A 89 8.87 11.09 -8.24
N ALA A 90 8.21 11.67 -7.24
CA ALA A 90 8.88 12.44 -6.19
C ALA A 90 9.77 11.56 -5.30
N ILE A 91 9.25 10.41 -4.84
CA ILE A 91 10.00 9.49 -3.99
C ILE A 91 11.21 8.96 -4.73
N ARG A 92 11.06 8.52 -5.98
CA ARG A 92 12.20 8.00 -6.76
C ARG A 92 13.24 9.04 -7.11
N ALA A 93 12.85 10.30 -7.24
CA ALA A 93 13.79 11.39 -7.47
C ALA A 93 14.67 11.67 -6.25
N LYS A 94 14.12 11.59 -5.03
CA LYS A 94 14.83 11.94 -3.79
C LYS A 94 15.39 10.72 -3.07
N TYR A 95 14.68 9.57 -3.10
CA TYR A 95 15.01 8.35 -2.36
C TYR A 95 14.86 7.10 -3.25
N PRO A 96 15.73 6.93 -4.27
CA PRO A 96 15.60 5.84 -5.25
C PRO A 96 15.74 4.44 -4.63
N GLU A 97 16.30 4.32 -3.42
CA GLU A 97 16.44 3.06 -2.68
C GLU A 97 15.16 2.62 -1.97
N ILE A 98 14.19 3.51 -1.82
CA ILE A 98 12.91 3.20 -1.17
C ILE A 98 11.99 2.50 -2.16
N LYS A 99 11.51 1.33 -1.76
CA LYS A 99 10.53 0.56 -2.54
C LYS A 99 9.12 1.06 -2.24
N ILE A 100 8.32 1.12 -3.29
CA ILE A 100 6.96 1.64 -3.23
C ILE A 100 5.98 0.48 -3.32
N ILE A 101 5.02 0.47 -2.42
CA ILE A 101 3.87 -0.43 -2.42
C ILE A 101 2.66 0.37 -2.90
N GLY A 102 2.01 -0.10 -3.97
CA GLY A 102 0.75 0.45 -4.46
C GLY A 102 -0.41 -0.49 -4.13
N SER A 103 -1.63 0.04 -4.10
CA SER A 103 -2.85 -0.73 -3.79
C SER A 103 -3.47 -1.33 -5.05
N SER A 104 -4.00 -2.54 -4.94
CA SER A 104 -4.87 -3.15 -5.96
C SER A 104 -6.37 -2.96 -5.67
N GLY A 105 -6.69 -2.11 -4.69
CA GLY A 105 -8.06 -1.89 -4.24
C GLY A 105 -8.43 -2.73 -3.02
N PRO A 106 -9.69 -2.61 -2.56
CA PRO A 106 -10.17 -3.31 -1.38
C PRO A 106 -10.51 -4.78 -1.62
N GLN A 107 -10.48 -5.20 -2.89
CA GLN A 107 -10.84 -6.57 -3.29
C GLN A 107 -9.69 -7.23 -4.04
N SER A 108 -9.62 -8.55 -3.93
CA SER A 108 -8.60 -9.36 -4.59
C SER A 108 -9.01 -9.87 -5.99
N GLU A 109 -10.11 -9.38 -6.52
CA GLU A 109 -10.68 -9.75 -7.82
C GLU A 109 -11.77 -8.75 -8.22
N GLY A 110 -12.16 -8.72 -9.50
CA GLY A 110 -13.18 -7.84 -10.04
C GLY A 110 -12.62 -6.60 -10.74
N GLU A 111 -13.51 -5.72 -11.19
CA GLU A 111 -13.18 -4.63 -12.11
C GLU A 111 -12.06 -3.71 -11.59
N ASP A 112 -12.11 -3.31 -10.33
CA ASP A 112 -11.08 -2.44 -9.74
C ASP A 112 -9.72 -3.13 -9.68
N PHE A 113 -9.70 -4.39 -9.25
CA PHE A 113 -8.48 -5.20 -9.20
C PHE A 113 -7.88 -5.38 -10.61
N ASP A 114 -8.72 -5.73 -11.58
CA ASP A 114 -8.32 -5.96 -12.98
C ASP A 114 -7.84 -4.66 -13.64
N TYR A 115 -8.36 -3.52 -13.22
CA TYR A 115 -7.93 -2.20 -13.65
C TYR A 115 -6.60 -1.78 -13.00
N LEU A 116 -6.47 -1.96 -11.69
CA LEU A 116 -5.34 -1.43 -10.92
C LEU A 116 -4.05 -2.20 -11.13
N TRP A 117 -4.10 -3.52 -11.30
CA TRP A 117 -2.88 -4.30 -11.53
C TRP A 117 -2.05 -3.85 -12.75
N PRO A 118 -2.65 -3.64 -13.95
CA PRO A 118 -1.95 -3.02 -15.09
C PRO A 118 -1.38 -1.64 -14.78
N GLU A 119 -2.12 -0.82 -14.04
CA GLU A 119 -1.65 0.51 -13.64
C GLU A 119 -0.45 0.45 -12.70
N MET A 120 -0.45 -0.47 -11.72
CA MET A 120 0.70 -0.68 -10.84
C MET A 120 1.96 -1.11 -11.63
N ARG A 121 1.78 -1.96 -12.66
CA ARG A 121 2.86 -2.33 -13.59
C ARG A 121 3.33 -1.14 -14.42
N ARG A 122 2.40 -0.34 -14.95
CA ARG A 122 2.72 0.88 -15.70
C ARG A 122 3.55 1.87 -14.87
N LEU A 123 3.17 2.06 -13.63
CA LEU A 123 3.85 2.94 -12.67
C LEU A 123 5.15 2.33 -12.12
N LYS A 124 5.37 1.04 -12.40
CA LYS A 124 6.54 0.28 -11.95
C LYS A 124 6.71 0.33 -10.43
N VAL A 125 5.60 0.25 -9.67
CA VAL A 125 5.73 0.05 -8.22
C VAL A 125 6.47 -1.25 -7.93
N ASP A 126 7.09 -1.36 -6.77
CA ASP A 126 7.89 -2.54 -6.43
C ASP A 126 7.04 -3.69 -5.93
N LEU A 127 5.98 -3.35 -5.19
CA LEU A 127 5.01 -4.31 -4.67
C LEU A 127 3.59 -3.81 -4.91
N VAL A 128 2.65 -4.74 -4.99
CA VAL A 128 1.22 -4.45 -5.05
C VAL A 128 0.56 -5.06 -3.83
N ASP A 129 -0.14 -4.23 -3.08
CA ASP A 129 -0.87 -4.63 -1.88
C ASP A 129 -2.22 -5.21 -2.27
N GLU A 130 -2.39 -6.49 -1.99
CA GLU A 130 -3.65 -7.22 -2.17
C GLU A 130 -4.30 -7.47 -0.81
N HIS A 131 -5.57 -7.09 -0.70
CA HIS A 131 -6.39 -7.33 0.47
C HIS A 131 -7.46 -8.38 0.19
N PHE A 132 -7.62 -9.33 1.09
CA PHE A 132 -8.64 -10.37 0.92
C PHE A 132 -9.19 -10.88 2.25
N TYR A 133 -10.47 -10.61 2.44
CA TYR A 133 -11.27 -11.13 3.53
C TYR A 133 -12.30 -12.09 2.92
N ARG A 134 -12.00 -13.38 2.93
CA ARG A 134 -12.69 -14.38 2.12
C ARG A 134 -13.08 -15.62 2.92
N SER A 135 -13.91 -16.49 2.32
CA SER A 135 -14.33 -17.74 2.95
C SER A 135 -13.23 -18.81 2.97
N PRO A 136 -13.36 -19.83 3.84
CA PRO A 136 -12.46 -20.99 3.84
C PRO A 136 -12.30 -21.64 2.46
N GLU A 137 -13.39 -21.78 1.71
CA GLU A 137 -13.39 -22.39 0.37
C GLU A 137 -12.54 -21.55 -0.60
N TRP A 138 -12.62 -20.22 -0.50
CA TRP A 138 -11.83 -19.33 -1.35
C TRP A 138 -10.33 -19.52 -1.10
N PHE A 139 -9.91 -19.60 0.16
CA PHE A 139 -8.52 -19.83 0.53
C PHE A 139 -8.01 -21.19 0.03
N LEU A 140 -8.76 -22.25 0.28
CA LEU A 140 -8.36 -23.60 -0.16
C LEU A 140 -8.28 -23.74 -1.68
N ASN A 141 -9.23 -23.13 -2.41
CA ASN A 141 -9.23 -23.14 -3.86
C ASN A 141 -8.16 -22.22 -4.45
N GLY A 142 -7.76 -21.20 -3.69
CA GLY A 142 -6.79 -20.18 -4.06
C GLY A 142 -5.32 -20.53 -3.80
N ALA A 143 -5.01 -21.72 -3.25
CA ALA A 143 -3.64 -22.10 -2.88
C ALA A 143 -2.58 -21.99 -4.00
N LYS A 144 -3.02 -21.93 -5.26
CA LYS A 144 -2.16 -21.74 -6.44
C LYS A 144 -2.36 -20.37 -7.12
N ARG A 145 -3.03 -19.43 -6.46
CA ARG A 145 -3.37 -18.12 -7.02
C ARG A 145 -2.16 -17.42 -7.63
N TYR A 146 -1.05 -17.43 -6.94
CA TYR A 146 0.16 -16.70 -7.33
C TYR A 146 1.08 -17.47 -8.29
N ASP A 147 0.77 -18.72 -8.64
CA ASP A 147 1.62 -19.51 -9.53
C ASP A 147 1.71 -18.91 -10.94
N SER A 148 0.62 -18.27 -11.40
CA SER A 148 0.53 -17.65 -12.71
C SER A 148 1.00 -16.19 -12.79
N TYR A 149 1.33 -15.58 -11.64
CA TYR A 149 1.75 -14.18 -11.61
C TYR A 149 3.12 -14.00 -12.27
N ASP A 150 3.24 -12.91 -13.03
CA ASP A 150 4.49 -12.54 -13.66
C ASP A 150 5.59 -12.26 -12.60
N ARG A 151 6.66 -13.04 -12.64
CA ARG A 151 7.79 -12.91 -11.72
C ARG A 151 8.71 -11.73 -12.01
N GLN A 152 8.59 -11.11 -13.18
CA GLN A 152 9.39 -9.94 -13.58
C GLN A 152 8.72 -8.61 -13.18
N GLY A 153 7.42 -8.64 -12.90
CA GLY A 153 6.66 -7.47 -12.45
C GLY A 153 6.77 -7.19 -10.95
N PRO A 154 5.92 -6.30 -10.43
CA PRO A 154 5.78 -6.05 -9.01
C PRO A 154 5.51 -7.34 -8.24
N LYS A 155 6.03 -7.42 -7.02
CA LYS A 155 5.73 -8.55 -6.12
C LYS A 155 4.42 -8.31 -5.40
N VAL A 156 3.75 -9.38 -5.00
CA VAL A 156 2.57 -9.29 -4.15
C VAL A 156 2.99 -9.00 -2.71
N PHE A 157 2.29 -8.08 -2.09
CA PHE A 157 2.28 -7.82 -0.67
C PHE A 157 0.86 -8.06 -0.17
N ALA A 158 0.64 -9.10 0.61
CA ALA A 158 -0.65 -9.34 1.24
C ALA A 158 -0.70 -8.55 2.56
N GLY A 159 -1.10 -7.29 2.49
CA GLY A 159 -1.06 -6.36 3.62
C GLY A 159 -2.17 -6.62 4.62
N GLU A 160 -3.34 -7.00 4.12
CA GLU A 160 -4.49 -7.33 4.96
C GLU A 160 -5.19 -8.58 4.44
N TYR A 161 -5.40 -9.54 5.31
CA TYR A 161 -6.18 -10.73 4.94
C TYR A 161 -6.77 -11.41 6.17
N ALA A 162 -7.89 -12.06 5.99
CA ALA A 162 -8.41 -13.01 6.96
C ALA A 162 -9.35 -14.02 6.28
N CYS A 163 -9.27 -15.25 6.75
CA CYS A 163 -10.25 -16.26 6.43
C CYS A 163 -11.48 -16.08 7.31
N HIS A 164 -12.59 -15.66 6.72
CA HIS A 164 -13.83 -15.47 7.45
C HIS A 164 -14.77 -16.66 7.27
N SER A 165 -15.05 -17.39 8.35
CA SER A 165 -16.23 -18.24 8.41
C SER A 165 -17.51 -17.40 8.47
N VAL A 166 -18.67 -18.05 8.31
CA VAL A 166 -19.98 -17.38 8.38
C VAL A 166 -20.14 -16.52 9.65
N ASN A 167 -19.56 -16.98 10.75
CA ASN A 167 -19.64 -16.30 12.05
C ASN A 167 -18.43 -15.37 12.30
N ARG A 168 -17.49 -15.24 11.38
CA ARG A 168 -16.24 -14.50 11.55
C ARG A 168 -15.43 -14.95 12.77
N GLU A 169 -15.45 -16.24 13.05
CA GLU A 169 -14.75 -16.83 14.18
C GLU A 169 -13.30 -17.16 13.82
N ASN A 170 -12.39 -16.91 14.76
CA ASN A 170 -11.06 -17.48 14.73
C ASN A 170 -11.17 -18.97 15.10
N SER A 171 -11.35 -19.81 14.12
CA SER A 171 -11.42 -21.26 14.30
C SER A 171 -10.15 -21.93 13.79
N PHE A 172 -9.92 -23.17 14.21
CA PHE A 172 -8.83 -23.97 13.67
C PHE A 172 -8.94 -24.13 12.14
N LEU A 173 -10.17 -24.21 11.61
CA LEU A 173 -10.41 -24.30 10.17
C LEU A 173 -9.92 -23.05 9.44
N THR A 174 -10.25 -21.85 9.94
CA THR A 174 -9.84 -20.60 9.31
C THR A 174 -8.32 -20.44 9.31
N ALA A 175 -7.67 -20.75 10.43
CA ALA A 175 -6.22 -20.71 10.52
C ALA A 175 -5.53 -21.74 9.59
N LEU A 176 -6.11 -22.94 9.44
CA LEU A 176 -5.61 -23.96 8.51
C LEU A 176 -5.75 -23.51 7.04
N CYS A 177 -6.88 -22.87 6.71
CA CYS A 177 -7.11 -22.35 5.36
C CYS A 177 -6.14 -21.22 5.00
N GLU A 178 -5.88 -20.32 5.91
CA GLU A 178 -4.88 -19.25 5.72
C GLU A 178 -3.46 -19.84 5.56
N ALA A 179 -3.13 -20.85 6.33
CA ALA A 179 -1.82 -21.51 6.24
C ALA A 179 -1.64 -22.35 4.96
N ALA A 180 -2.73 -22.77 4.31
CA ALA A 180 -2.69 -23.51 3.06
C ALA A 180 -2.57 -22.60 1.82
N PHE A 181 -2.94 -21.33 1.96
CA PHE A 181 -2.88 -20.33 0.92
C PHE A 181 -1.48 -19.76 0.75
#